data_d39beb7cc705985c2b81b2353f801f87
#
_entry.id   d39beb7cc705985c2b81b2353f801f87
#
_cell.length_a   1.000
_cell.length_b   1.000
_cell.length_c   1.000
_cell.angle_alpha   90.00
_cell.angle_beta   90.00
_cell.angle_gamma   90.00
#
_symmetry.space_group_name_H-M   'P 1'
#
loop_
_entity.id
_entity.type
_entity.pdbx_description
1 polymer ?
#
loop_
_entity_poly.entity_id
_entity_poly.type
_entity_poly.pdbx_seq_one_letter_code
_entity_poly.pdbx_strand_id
1 'polypeptide(L)'
;MPATLQQAFDSTAKRCFVIGEIGVNHNGSLELAKQLIDVAAEAGADAVKFQTFTAESLVTRTARKADYQARNHAVDESQFSMLKKLELSESDLRACKDYCDARDIVFLSTPFDEAAADLLVDVGVQGFKVSSGDLTNLPLLEHMATHGLPMIISTGMATMGEIEDAVRAIEGAGDPPLAILHCVSDYPAKASEANLAAMDTIRAAFGRVVGWSDHTLGDAISVASVARGARLIEKHFTLDTAMEGPDHKASLDPAEFAELVAKIRLVEAAIGDGVKRPQPSEIPTAEVARRSVVAATDIKAGETITDEHLIMKRPGTGLMPKYARLVVGRRAARDIPADTLVALTDLG
;
A
#
# COMPACT_ATOMS: atom_id res chain seq x y z
N MET A 1 15.68 -7.25 9.61
CA MET A 1 16.09 -5.93 10.14
C MET A 1 14.81 -5.22 10.53
N PRO A 2 14.77 -4.52 11.67
CA PRO A 2 13.60 -3.73 12.04
C PRO A 2 13.24 -2.73 10.94
N ALA A 3 11.95 -2.45 10.79
CA ALA A 3 11.49 -1.44 9.85
C ALA A 3 12.02 -0.07 10.26
N THR A 4 12.45 0.73 9.29
CA THR A 4 12.80 2.14 9.53
C THR A 4 11.90 3.01 8.67
N LEU A 5 11.52 4.17 9.19
CA LEU A 5 10.67 5.10 8.45
C LEU A 5 11.32 5.54 7.13
N GLN A 6 12.65 5.57 7.05
CA GLN A 6 13.38 5.90 5.81
C GLN A 6 13.00 5.00 4.63
N GLN A 7 12.63 3.75 4.88
CA GLN A 7 12.18 2.82 3.83
C GLN A 7 10.87 3.26 3.16
N ALA A 8 10.03 4.01 3.88
CA ALA A 8 8.78 4.55 3.33
C ALA A 8 9.02 5.60 2.24
N PHE A 9 10.18 6.25 2.23
CA PHE A 9 10.54 7.33 1.29
C PHE A 9 11.39 6.84 0.11
N ASP A 10 11.77 5.57 0.07
CA ASP A 10 12.45 4.98 -1.08
C ASP A 10 11.43 4.65 -2.18
N SER A 11 11.37 5.49 -3.23
CA SER A 11 10.49 5.28 -4.38
C SER A 11 10.79 4.00 -5.16
N THR A 12 11.98 3.40 -4.98
CA THR A 12 12.40 2.17 -5.65
C THR A 12 12.09 0.91 -4.82
N ALA A 13 11.79 1.06 -3.52
CA ALA A 13 11.45 -0.06 -2.66
C ALA A 13 10.24 -0.81 -3.23
N LYS A 14 10.26 -2.13 -3.20
CA LYS A 14 9.11 -2.95 -3.65
C LYS A 14 8.10 -3.17 -2.53
N ARG A 15 8.51 -3.00 -1.30
CA ARG A 15 7.68 -3.21 -0.11
C ARG A 15 6.89 -1.95 0.22
N CYS A 16 5.59 -2.10 0.43
CA CYS A 16 4.71 -1.06 0.93
C CYS A 16 4.90 -0.90 2.45
N PHE A 17 5.00 0.32 2.92
CA PHE A 17 5.11 0.63 4.34
C PHE A 17 3.70 0.71 4.94
N VAL A 18 3.38 -0.19 5.89
CA VAL A 18 2.06 -0.30 6.49
C VAL A 18 2.05 0.35 7.85
N ILE A 19 1.18 1.34 8.02
CA ILE A 19 0.96 2.10 9.25
C ILE A 19 -0.37 1.67 9.86
N GLY A 20 -0.32 1.04 11.03
CA GLY A 20 -1.49 0.79 11.85
C GLY A 20 -1.87 2.07 12.61
N GLU A 21 -3.00 2.67 12.23
CA GLU A 21 -3.51 3.87 12.91
C GLU A 21 -4.25 3.47 14.19
N ILE A 22 -3.59 3.64 15.32
CA ILE A 22 -4.20 3.52 16.65
C ILE A 22 -5.10 4.76 16.89
N GLY A 23 -4.62 5.93 16.44
CA GLY A 23 -5.34 7.18 16.60
C GLY A 23 -5.70 7.44 18.05
N VAL A 24 -6.99 7.40 18.35
CA VAL A 24 -7.55 7.53 19.70
C VAL A 24 -8.20 6.25 20.21
N ASN A 25 -8.06 5.13 19.52
CA ASN A 25 -8.65 3.83 19.91
C ASN A 25 -8.07 3.23 21.21
N HIS A 26 -7.03 3.84 21.77
CA HIS A 26 -6.53 3.55 23.12
C HIS A 26 -7.42 4.14 24.23
N ASN A 27 -8.42 4.97 23.92
CA ASN A 27 -9.36 5.56 24.89
C ASN A 27 -8.67 6.23 26.10
N GLY A 28 -7.51 6.90 25.91
CA GLY A 28 -6.74 7.53 26.98
C GLY A 28 -5.99 6.56 27.92
N SER A 29 -5.93 5.26 27.59
CA SER A 29 -5.31 4.23 28.40
C SER A 29 -3.98 3.76 27.82
N LEU A 30 -2.89 3.90 28.58
CA LEU A 30 -1.56 3.37 28.22
C LEU A 30 -1.60 1.84 28.02
N GLU A 31 -2.39 1.13 28.82
CA GLU A 31 -2.48 -0.33 28.73
C GLU A 31 -3.15 -0.77 27.41
N LEU A 32 -4.25 -0.12 27.00
CA LEU A 32 -4.87 -0.37 25.70
C LEU A 32 -3.94 0.03 24.55
N ALA A 33 -3.19 1.14 24.70
CA ALA A 33 -2.21 1.56 23.73
C ALA A 33 -1.14 0.48 23.47
N LYS A 34 -0.61 -0.15 24.54
CA LYS A 34 0.35 -1.25 24.43
C LYS A 34 -0.24 -2.50 23.80
N GLN A 35 -1.47 -2.87 24.12
CA GLN A 35 -2.14 -3.99 23.46
C GLN A 35 -2.33 -3.75 21.95
N LEU A 36 -2.65 -2.51 21.55
CA LEU A 36 -2.73 -2.15 20.14
C LEU A 36 -1.37 -2.20 19.45
N ILE A 37 -0.28 -1.78 20.12
CA ILE A 37 1.07 -1.94 19.59
C ILE A 37 1.39 -3.43 19.36
N ASP A 38 1.04 -4.31 20.31
CA ASP A 38 1.23 -5.75 20.16
C ASP A 38 0.51 -6.30 18.94
N VAL A 39 -0.77 -5.97 18.76
CA VAL A 39 -1.57 -6.38 17.60
C VAL A 39 -0.91 -5.96 16.29
N ALA A 40 -0.43 -4.72 16.21
CA ALA A 40 0.20 -4.22 14.99
C ALA A 40 1.54 -4.90 14.70
N ALA A 41 2.37 -5.11 15.72
CA ALA A 41 3.65 -5.78 15.61
C ALA A 41 3.47 -7.26 15.19
N GLU A 42 2.52 -7.98 15.81
CA GLU A 42 2.19 -9.38 15.48
C GLU A 42 1.61 -9.52 14.07
N ALA A 43 0.82 -8.55 13.61
CA ALA A 43 0.32 -8.50 12.24
C ALA A 43 1.42 -8.23 11.21
N GLY A 44 2.61 -7.78 11.62
CA GLY A 44 3.73 -7.45 10.73
C GLY A 44 3.60 -6.09 10.06
N ALA A 45 2.89 -5.15 10.69
CA ALA A 45 2.91 -3.74 10.32
C ALA A 45 4.31 -3.14 10.50
N ASP A 46 4.60 -2.07 9.76
CA ASP A 46 5.91 -1.41 9.81
C ASP A 46 5.93 -0.29 10.87
N ALA A 47 4.77 0.32 11.12
CA ALA A 47 4.60 1.38 12.12
C ALA A 47 3.23 1.32 12.79
N VAL A 48 3.15 1.91 13.98
CA VAL A 48 1.89 2.35 14.59
C VAL A 48 1.86 3.87 14.66
N LYS A 49 0.66 4.45 14.57
CA LYS A 49 0.49 5.89 14.65
C LYS A 49 -0.51 6.29 15.72
N PHE A 50 -0.11 7.27 16.50
CA PHE A 50 -0.87 7.94 17.55
C PHE A 50 -1.24 9.37 17.13
N GLN A 51 -1.93 10.07 18.03
CA GLN A 51 -2.26 11.49 17.92
C GLN A 51 -1.79 12.20 19.17
N THR A 52 -1.04 13.29 19.01
CA THR A 52 -0.49 14.08 20.11
C THR A 52 -1.15 15.47 20.10
N PHE A 53 -2.02 15.69 21.06
CA PHE A 53 -2.79 16.92 21.21
C PHE A 53 -3.19 17.17 22.66
N THR A 54 -3.57 18.40 22.96
CA THR A 54 -4.41 18.74 24.10
C THR A 54 -5.73 19.27 23.57
N ALA A 55 -6.86 19.02 24.24
CA ALA A 55 -8.17 19.52 23.80
C ALA A 55 -8.17 21.05 23.79
N GLU A 56 -7.39 21.67 24.68
CA GLU A 56 -7.23 23.12 24.79
C GLU A 56 -6.58 23.76 23.55
N SER A 57 -5.62 23.10 22.93
CA SER A 57 -4.95 23.60 21.73
C SER A 57 -5.68 23.21 20.43
N LEU A 58 -6.38 22.07 20.44
CA LEU A 58 -6.95 21.51 19.23
C LEU A 58 -8.30 22.10 18.85
N VAL A 59 -9.19 22.35 19.81
CA VAL A 59 -10.57 22.80 19.54
C VAL A 59 -11.04 23.88 20.48
N THR A 60 -11.95 24.74 20.00
CA THR A 60 -12.66 25.67 20.88
C THR A 60 -13.60 24.91 21.81
N ARG A 61 -13.89 25.45 23.00
CA ARG A 61 -14.79 24.83 24.00
C ARG A 61 -16.18 24.55 23.47
N THR A 62 -16.63 25.26 22.43
CA THR A 62 -17.96 25.18 21.83
C THR A 62 -17.95 24.41 20.50
N ALA A 63 -16.82 23.83 20.09
CA ALA A 63 -16.71 23.06 18.87
C ALA A 63 -17.71 21.89 18.86
N ARG A 64 -18.42 21.76 17.74
CA ARG A 64 -19.32 20.61 17.52
C ARG A 64 -18.53 19.39 17.08
N LYS A 65 -18.96 18.22 17.49
CA LYS A 65 -18.48 16.97 16.91
C LYS A 65 -18.72 16.97 15.40
N ALA A 66 -17.80 16.39 14.64
CA ALA A 66 -18.07 16.07 13.25
C ALA A 66 -19.23 15.07 13.16
N ASP A 67 -19.96 15.07 12.04
CA ASP A 67 -21.15 14.24 11.88
C ASP A 67 -20.87 12.74 12.10
N TYR A 68 -19.72 12.26 11.65
CA TYR A 68 -19.31 10.87 11.87
C TYR A 68 -19.02 10.59 13.35
N GLN A 69 -18.39 11.52 14.08
CA GLN A 69 -18.15 11.40 15.52
C GLN A 69 -19.46 11.33 16.29
N ALA A 70 -20.44 12.17 15.92
CA ALA A 70 -21.77 12.15 16.52
C ALA A 70 -22.52 10.82 16.23
N ARG A 71 -22.35 10.24 15.04
CA ARG A 71 -22.92 8.93 14.68
C ARG A 71 -22.25 7.77 15.42
N ASN A 72 -20.92 7.79 15.54
CA ASN A 72 -20.15 6.68 16.09
C ASN A 72 -20.11 6.71 17.61
N HIS A 73 -20.12 7.88 18.20
CA HIS A 73 -20.06 8.11 19.65
C HIS A 73 -21.26 8.97 20.08
N ALA A 74 -22.36 8.29 20.41
CA ALA A 74 -23.68 8.91 20.66
C ALA A 74 -23.80 9.65 22.00
N VAL A 75 -22.72 9.82 22.78
CA VAL A 75 -22.72 10.56 24.04
C VAL A 75 -22.97 12.04 23.74
N ASP A 76 -23.94 12.65 24.44
CA ASP A 76 -24.24 14.08 24.33
C ASP A 76 -23.20 14.92 25.08
N GLU A 77 -22.09 15.19 24.41
CA GLU A 77 -20.99 15.99 24.92
C GLU A 77 -20.36 16.81 23.80
N SER A 78 -19.66 17.89 24.14
CA SER A 78 -18.89 18.68 23.18
C SER A 78 -17.70 17.91 22.63
N GLN A 79 -17.19 18.31 21.45
CA GLN A 79 -15.95 17.75 20.90
C GLN A 79 -14.78 17.94 21.88
N PHE A 80 -14.70 19.09 22.56
CA PHE A 80 -13.71 19.36 23.59
C PHE A 80 -13.71 18.32 24.70
N SER A 81 -14.90 18.02 25.27
CA SER A 81 -15.02 17.06 26.38
C SER A 81 -14.69 15.63 25.94
N MET A 82 -15.03 15.27 24.71
CA MET A 82 -14.68 13.99 24.12
C MET A 82 -13.16 13.86 23.97
N LEU A 83 -12.51 14.86 23.34
CA LEU A 83 -11.06 14.84 23.10
C LEU A 83 -10.27 14.85 24.41
N LYS A 84 -10.73 15.56 25.44
CA LYS A 84 -10.06 15.63 26.75
C LYS A 84 -9.89 14.25 27.41
N LYS A 85 -10.82 13.33 27.15
CA LYS A 85 -10.76 11.94 27.67
C LYS A 85 -9.79 11.05 26.89
N LEU A 86 -9.42 11.48 25.67
CA LEU A 86 -8.62 10.72 24.72
C LEU A 86 -7.15 11.15 24.68
N GLU A 87 -6.77 12.17 25.47
CA GLU A 87 -5.40 12.62 25.58
C GLU A 87 -4.50 11.53 26.22
N LEU A 88 -3.30 11.39 25.69
CA LEU A 88 -2.19 10.71 26.36
C LEU A 88 -1.26 11.76 26.98
N SER A 89 -0.78 11.48 28.19
CA SER A 89 0.24 12.31 28.82
C SER A 89 1.61 12.17 28.11
N GLU A 90 2.50 13.12 28.30
CA GLU A 90 3.89 13.02 27.83
C GLU A 90 4.56 11.71 28.31
N SER A 91 4.35 11.33 29.57
CA SER A 91 4.89 10.07 30.10
C SER A 91 4.34 8.85 29.41
N ASP A 92 3.06 8.87 29.01
CA ASP A 92 2.43 7.76 28.27
C ASP A 92 2.97 7.67 26.84
N LEU A 93 3.16 8.82 26.18
CA LEU A 93 3.75 8.85 24.83
C LEU A 93 5.17 8.30 24.83
N ARG A 94 6.01 8.69 25.80
CA ARG A 94 7.36 8.12 25.98
C ARG A 94 7.32 6.63 26.24
N ALA A 95 6.40 6.17 27.11
CA ALA A 95 6.23 4.75 27.39
C ALA A 95 5.74 3.96 26.16
N CYS A 96 4.87 4.53 25.31
CA CYS A 96 4.46 3.93 24.03
C CYS A 96 5.64 3.84 23.06
N LYS A 97 6.47 4.90 22.96
CA LYS A 97 7.67 4.91 22.12
C LYS A 97 8.67 3.84 22.54
N ASP A 98 9.00 3.78 23.84
CA ASP A 98 9.91 2.74 24.39
C ASP A 98 9.36 1.32 24.14
N TYR A 99 8.03 1.16 24.25
CA TYR A 99 7.38 -0.11 23.98
C TYR A 99 7.42 -0.50 22.49
N CYS A 100 7.25 0.46 21.60
CA CYS A 100 7.40 0.25 20.16
C CYS A 100 8.83 -0.18 19.80
N ASP A 101 9.84 0.48 20.41
CA ASP A 101 11.24 0.11 20.20
C ASP A 101 11.52 -1.33 20.65
N ALA A 102 10.97 -1.75 21.79
CA ALA A 102 11.10 -3.11 22.31
C ALA A 102 10.38 -4.16 21.41
N ARG A 103 9.45 -3.74 20.55
CA ARG A 103 8.71 -4.57 19.60
C ARG A 103 9.20 -4.47 18.16
N ASP A 104 10.32 -3.74 17.91
CA ASP A 104 10.86 -3.51 16.57
C ASP A 104 9.84 -2.90 15.58
N ILE A 105 8.89 -2.08 16.06
CA ILE A 105 7.90 -1.36 15.25
C ILE A 105 8.11 0.15 15.35
N VAL A 106 7.97 0.88 14.24
CA VAL A 106 8.15 2.34 14.23
C VAL A 106 7.02 3.03 14.97
N PHE A 107 7.36 3.92 15.90
CA PHE A 107 6.41 4.81 16.55
C PHE A 107 6.27 6.10 15.74
N LEU A 108 5.03 6.41 15.32
CA LEU A 108 4.64 7.66 14.69
C LEU A 108 3.56 8.34 15.52
N SER A 109 3.49 9.66 15.44
CA SER A 109 2.35 10.41 15.96
C SER A 109 2.07 11.63 15.08
N THR A 110 0.81 12.06 15.09
CA THR A 110 0.36 13.30 14.47
C THR A 110 0.37 14.39 15.53
N PRO A 111 1.25 15.40 15.43
CA PRO A 111 1.14 16.61 16.26
C PRO A 111 0.06 17.54 15.70
N PHE A 112 -0.70 18.19 16.57
CA PHE A 112 -1.74 19.14 16.17
C PHE A 112 -1.38 20.61 16.50
N ASP A 113 -0.21 20.83 17.07
CA ASP A 113 0.37 22.16 17.29
C ASP A 113 1.89 22.07 17.34
N GLU A 114 2.56 23.23 17.37
CA GLU A 114 4.02 23.34 17.41
C GLU A 114 4.61 22.70 18.67
N ALA A 115 3.98 22.89 19.84
CA ALA A 115 4.44 22.31 21.09
C ALA A 115 4.38 20.77 21.07
N ALA A 116 3.35 20.21 20.46
CA ALA A 116 3.23 18.76 20.25
C ALA A 116 4.30 18.25 19.26
N ALA A 117 4.63 19.02 18.23
CA ALA A 117 5.72 18.68 17.31
C ALA A 117 7.09 18.66 18.03
N ASP A 118 7.39 19.69 18.83
CA ASP A 118 8.61 19.77 19.62
C ASP A 118 8.71 18.62 20.64
N LEU A 119 7.60 18.31 21.33
CA LEU A 119 7.54 17.16 22.23
C LEU A 119 7.85 15.85 21.52
N LEU A 120 7.32 15.64 20.32
CA LEU A 120 7.59 14.41 19.55
C LEU A 120 9.05 14.30 19.12
N VAL A 121 9.72 15.42 18.81
CA VAL A 121 11.17 15.44 18.58
C VAL A 121 11.92 14.98 19.84
N ASP A 122 11.54 15.51 21.00
CA ASP A 122 12.14 15.13 22.29
C ASP A 122 11.87 13.68 22.68
N VAL A 123 10.74 13.12 22.27
CA VAL A 123 10.39 11.69 22.39
C VAL A 123 11.25 10.82 21.47
N GLY A 124 11.79 11.39 20.40
CA GLY A 124 12.65 10.69 19.45
C GLY A 124 11.89 9.98 18.34
N VAL A 125 10.84 10.61 17.79
CA VAL A 125 10.15 10.08 16.61
C VAL A 125 11.06 10.07 15.39
N GLN A 126 10.85 9.11 14.48
CA GLN A 126 11.61 9.03 13.24
C GLN A 126 11.07 9.96 12.12
N GLY A 127 9.92 10.59 12.34
CA GLY A 127 9.27 11.51 11.40
C GLY A 127 7.88 11.90 11.86
N PHE A 128 7.27 12.84 11.15
CA PHE A 128 5.96 13.36 11.45
C PHE A 128 4.89 12.81 10.54
N LYS A 129 3.70 12.61 11.08
CA LYS A 129 2.48 12.46 10.30
C LYS A 129 1.63 13.72 10.43
N VAL A 130 1.17 14.26 9.31
CA VAL A 130 0.28 15.42 9.26
C VAL A 130 -1.13 14.94 8.96
N SER A 131 -2.10 15.39 9.77
CA SER A 131 -3.51 15.12 9.53
C SER A 131 -4.03 15.87 8.29
N SER A 132 -5.10 15.35 7.67
CA SER A 132 -5.75 16.06 6.57
C SER A 132 -6.33 17.43 7.01
N GLY A 133 -6.70 17.56 8.28
CA GLY A 133 -7.20 18.81 8.84
C GLY A 133 -6.13 19.90 8.92
N ASP A 134 -4.86 19.51 9.04
CA ASP A 134 -3.75 20.45 9.19
C ASP A 134 -2.96 20.65 7.89
N LEU A 135 -3.39 20.07 6.77
CA LEU A 135 -2.73 20.28 5.49
C LEU A 135 -2.64 21.74 5.10
N THR A 136 -3.66 22.53 5.43
CA THR A 136 -3.71 23.97 5.15
C THR A 136 -3.16 24.85 6.28
N ASN A 137 -2.68 24.24 7.37
CA ASN A 137 -2.02 24.93 8.47
C ASN A 137 -0.54 25.12 8.15
N LEU A 138 -0.26 25.99 7.15
CA LEU A 138 1.10 26.17 6.64
C LEU A 138 2.12 26.53 7.73
N PRO A 139 1.82 27.40 8.74
CA PRO A 139 2.76 27.67 9.83
C PRO A 139 3.21 26.41 10.58
N LEU A 140 2.29 25.49 10.89
CA LEU A 140 2.63 24.22 11.55
C LEU A 140 3.47 23.32 10.65
N LEU A 141 3.18 23.27 9.33
CA LEU A 141 3.99 22.52 8.37
C LEU A 141 5.40 23.05 8.26
N GLU A 142 5.56 24.39 8.19
CA GLU A 142 6.87 25.06 8.18
C GLU A 142 7.64 24.76 9.46
N HIS A 143 6.99 24.88 10.64
CA HIS A 143 7.61 24.55 11.92
C HIS A 143 8.14 23.11 11.94
N MET A 144 7.30 22.13 11.61
CA MET A 144 7.72 20.73 11.54
C MET A 144 8.88 20.50 10.58
N ALA A 145 8.85 21.15 9.40
CA ALA A 145 9.88 21.00 8.38
C ALA A 145 11.27 21.49 8.87
N THR A 146 11.31 22.49 9.76
CA THR A 146 12.59 23.01 10.33
C THR A 146 13.36 21.96 11.15
N HIS A 147 12.67 20.94 11.66
CA HIS A 147 13.32 19.83 12.37
C HIS A 147 14.08 18.86 11.45
N GLY A 148 13.87 18.93 10.13
CA GLY A 148 14.55 18.08 9.14
C GLY A 148 14.14 16.60 9.18
N LEU A 149 13.13 16.23 9.97
CA LEU A 149 12.61 14.88 10.04
C LEU A 149 11.69 14.58 8.86
N PRO A 150 11.64 13.33 8.35
CA PRO A 150 10.71 12.91 7.32
C PRO A 150 9.25 13.27 7.65
N MET A 151 8.48 13.69 6.64
CA MET A 151 7.08 14.08 6.80
C MET A 151 6.17 13.24 5.90
N ILE A 152 5.04 12.79 6.46
CA ILE A 152 3.96 12.10 5.73
C ILE A 152 2.72 12.97 5.86
N ILE A 153 2.23 13.57 4.78
CA ILE A 153 1.05 14.43 4.78
C ILE A 153 -0.16 13.70 4.19
N SER A 154 -1.35 13.84 4.81
CA SER A 154 -2.62 13.35 4.28
C SER A 154 -3.41 14.48 3.64
N THR A 155 -4.13 14.17 2.54
CA THR A 155 -4.75 15.16 1.64
C THR A 155 -6.27 15.10 1.59
N GLY A 156 -6.92 14.52 2.60
CA GLY A 156 -8.39 14.53 2.70
C GLY A 156 -8.93 15.95 2.69
N MET A 157 -10.08 16.16 2.04
CA MET A 157 -10.76 17.47 1.87
C MET A 157 -9.97 18.47 0.98
N ALA A 158 -8.73 18.18 0.60
CA ALA A 158 -7.89 19.15 -0.10
C ALA A 158 -8.05 19.11 -1.62
N THR A 159 -7.85 20.26 -2.24
CA THR A 159 -7.64 20.43 -3.67
C THR A 159 -6.16 20.26 -4.03
N MET A 160 -5.85 20.09 -5.33
CA MET A 160 -4.45 20.04 -5.79
C MET A 160 -3.67 21.31 -5.49
N GLY A 161 -4.33 22.49 -5.50
CA GLY A 161 -3.71 23.77 -5.13
C GLY A 161 -3.30 23.83 -3.67
N GLU A 162 -4.15 23.36 -2.76
CA GLU A 162 -3.84 23.30 -1.32
C GLU A 162 -2.72 22.29 -1.03
N ILE A 163 -2.64 21.18 -1.77
CA ILE A 163 -1.50 20.26 -1.68
C ILE A 163 -0.21 20.94 -2.16
N GLU A 164 -0.28 21.72 -3.24
CA GLU A 164 0.87 22.49 -3.74
C GLU A 164 1.36 23.51 -2.72
N ASP A 165 0.44 24.25 -2.09
CA ASP A 165 0.78 25.22 -1.05
C ASP A 165 1.49 24.54 0.14
N ALA A 166 0.97 23.40 0.60
CA ALA A 166 1.59 22.61 1.66
C ALA A 166 2.99 22.11 1.29
N VAL A 167 3.15 21.54 0.08
CA VAL A 167 4.44 21.05 -0.39
C VAL A 167 5.46 22.19 -0.48
N ARG A 168 5.08 23.35 -1.02
CA ARG A 168 5.94 24.53 -1.12
C ARG A 168 6.35 25.08 0.26
N ALA A 169 5.43 25.10 1.22
CA ALA A 169 5.72 25.53 2.58
C ALA A 169 6.78 24.61 3.24
N ILE A 170 6.61 23.29 3.10
CA ILE A 170 7.55 22.29 3.62
C ILE A 170 8.93 22.42 2.94
N GLU A 171 8.95 22.51 1.59
CA GLU A 171 10.18 22.67 0.81
C GLU A 171 10.93 23.98 1.18
N GLY A 172 10.17 25.06 1.37
CA GLY A 172 10.74 26.37 1.73
C GLY A 172 11.34 26.43 3.14
N ALA A 173 10.86 25.60 4.07
CA ALA A 173 11.29 25.60 5.47
C ALA A 173 12.42 24.61 5.79
N GLY A 174 12.66 23.59 4.96
CA GLY A 174 13.72 22.61 5.25
C GLY A 174 13.85 21.48 4.23
N ASP A 175 12.87 21.31 3.35
CA ASP A 175 12.79 20.23 2.33
C ASP A 175 13.14 18.82 2.88
N PRO A 176 12.52 18.40 4.01
CA PRO A 176 12.72 17.04 4.50
C PRO A 176 12.14 16.00 3.52
N PRO A 177 12.52 14.72 3.66
CA PRO A 177 11.85 13.65 2.90
C PRO A 177 10.34 13.71 3.07
N LEU A 178 9.59 13.76 1.95
CA LEU A 178 8.14 13.98 1.96
C LEU A 178 7.41 12.86 1.22
N ALA A 179 6.37 12.31 1.86
CA ALA A 179 5.40 11.40 1.25
C ALA A 179 3.98 11.99 1.36
N ILE A 180 3.15 11.73 0.34
CA ILE A 180 1.81 12.29 0.24
C ILE A 180 0.81 11.13 0.22
N LEU A 181 -0.11 11.10 1.19
CA LEU A 181 -1.19 10.13 1.22
C LEU A 181 -2.46 10.73 0.65
N HIS A 182 -2.96 10.15 -0.45
CA HIS A 182 -4.33 10.41 -0.86
C HIS A 182 -5.29 9.86 0.20
N CYS A 183 -6.38 10.57 0.47
CA CYS A 183 -7.26 10.28 1.59
C CYS A 183 -8.67 10.84 1.34
N VAL A 184 -9.68 10.19 1.92
CA VAL A 184 -11.06 10.71 2.04
C VAL A 184 -11.41 10.80 3.51
N SER A 185 -11.72 12.02 3.99
CA SER A 185 -11.97 12.30 5.41
C SER A 185 -13.46 12.14 5.77
N ASP A 186 -13.99 10.93 5.60
CA ASP A 186 -15.27 10.48 6.17
C ASP A 186 -15.04 9.09 6.82
N TYR A 187 -15.71 8.80 7.95
CA TYR A 187 -15.45 7.62 8.78
C TYR A 187 -16.74 6.86 9.10
N PRO A 188 -17.08 5.77 8.36
CA PRO A 188 -16.33 5.22 7.24
C PRO A 188 -16.58 5.96 5.92
N ALA A 189 -15.54 6.04 5.08
CA ALA A 189 -15.63 6.56 3.73
C ALA A 189 -16.30 5.54 2.79
N LYS A 190 -17.04 6.04 1.78
CA LYS A 190 -17.62 5.17 0.76
C LYS A 190 -16.57 4.79 -0.29
N ALA A 191 -16.54 3.53 -0.69
CA ALA A 191 -15.64 3.05 -1.74
C ALA A 191 -15.78 3.84 -3.07
N SER A 192 -17.02 4.29 -3.40
CA SER A 192 -17.27 5.12 -4.60
C SER A 192 -16.65 6.51 -4.56
N GLU A 193 -16.23 6.98 -3.39
CA GLU A 193 -15.61 8.29 -3.17
C GLU A 193 -14.07 8.18 -3.04
N ALA A 194 -13.51 6.96 -2.96
CA ALA A 194 -12.08 6.72 -2.77
C ALA A 194 -11.21 7.30 -3.89
N ASN A 195 -11.69 7.34 -5.14
CA ASN A 195 -10.97 7.92 -6.28
C ASN A 195 -9.47 7.60 -6.33
N LEU A 196 -9.10 6.33 -6.23
CA LEU A 196 -7.69 5.89 -6.20
C LEU A 196 -6.86 6.41 -7.39
N ALA A 197 -7.51 6.81 -8.49
CA ALA A 197 -6.83 7.42 -9.63
C ALA A 197 -6.14 8.74 -9.27
N ALA A 198 -6.61 9.46 -8.27
CA ALA A 198 -5.99 10.70 -7.80
C ALA A 198 -4.55 10.51 -7.29
N MET A 199 -4.20 9.30 -6.82
CA MET A 199 -2.81 8.98 -6.44
C MET A 199 -1.83 9.17 -7.59
N ASP A 200 -2.23 8.80 -8.82
CA ASP A 200 -1.37 8.96 -10.00
C ASP A 200 -1.20 10.44 -10.36
N THR A 201 -2.28 11.22 -10.22
CA THR A 201 -2.25 12.67 -10.44
C THR A 201 -1.33 13.36 -9.44
N ILE A 202 -1.42 13.02 -8.16
CA ILE A 202 -0.55 13.53 -7.08
C ILE A 202 0.91 13.15 -7.37
N ARG A 203 1.16 11.90 -7.73
CA ARG A 203 2.51 11.42 -8.05
C ARG A 203 3.11 12.15 -9.23
N ALA A 204 2.33 12.35 -10.29
CA ALA A 204 2.78 13.04 -11.48
C ALA A 204 3.03 14.54 -11.26
N ALA A 205 2.23 15.19 -10.42
CA ALA A 205 2.34 16.61 -10.11
C ALA A 205 3.55 16.93 -9.23
N PHE A 206 3.79 16.14 -8.18
CA PHE A 206 4.76 16.48 -7.15
C PHE A 206 6.04 15.62 -7.18
N GLY A 207 6.09 14.52 -7.93
CA GLY A 207 7.26 13.64 -8.00
C GLY A 207 7.65 13.00 -6.66
N ARG A 208 6.77 13.05 -5.66
CA ARG A 208 6.99 12.52 -4.31
C ARG A 208 6.43 11.10 -4.20
N VAL A 209 6.83 10.38 -3.16
CA VAL A 209 6.23 9.08 -2.81
C VAL A 209 4.77 9.27 -2.47
N VAL A 210 3.89 8.42 -3.02
CA VAL A 210 2.44 8.51 -2.80
C VAL A 210 1.93 7.22 -2.17
N GLY A 211 1.01 7.37 -1.22
CA GLY A 211 0.30 6.31 -0.55
C GLY A 211 -1.20 6.59 -0.40
N TRP A 212 -1.86 5.77 0.40
CA TRP A 212 -3.28 5.84 0.68
C TRP A 212 -3.53 5.80 2.19
N SER A 213 -4.27 6.79 2.72
CA SER A 213 -4.83 6.76 4.08
C SER A 213 -6.28 6.35 3.98
N ASP A 214 -6.60 5.15 4.47
CA ASP A 214 -7.85 4.45 4.19
C ASP A 214 -8.84 4.52 5.34
N HIS A 215 -9.99 5.14 5.09
CA HIS A 215 -11.12 5.19 6.00
C HIS A 215 -12.34 4.38 5.50
N THR A 216 -12.18 3.58 4.44
CA THR A 216 -13.25 2.68 3.97
C THR A 216 -13.38 1.46 4.88
N LEU A 217 -14.53 0.78 4.85
CA LEU A 217 -14.69 -0.49 5.56
C LEU A 217 -13.94 -1.62 4.84
N GLY A 218 -13.41 -2.55 5.64
CA GLY A 218 -12.66 -3.70 5.12
C GLY A 218 -11.29 -3.30 4.53
N ASP A 219 -10.72 -4.17 3.72
CA ASP A 219 -9.33 -4.08 3.23
C ASP A 219 -9.20 -3.91 1.70
N ALA A 220 -10.30 -4.09 0.96
CA ALA A 220 -10.27 -4.16 -0.50
C ALA A 220 -9.68 -2.91 -1.16
N ILE A 221 -9.99 -1.71 -0.64
CA ILE A 221 -9.51 -0.44 -1.21
C ILE A 221 -8.02 -0.24 -0.90
N SER A 222 -7.57 -0.57 0.31
CA SER A 222 -6.15 -0.57 0.67
C SER A 222 -5.35 -1.50 -0.25
N VAL A 223 -5.79 -2.74 -0.44
CA VAL A 223 -5.13 -3.73 -1.32
C VAL A 223 -5.10 -3.26 -2.77
N ALA A 224 -6.21 -2.69 -3.28
CA ALA A 224 -6.28 -2.13 -4.62
C ALA A 224 -5.32 -0.94 -4.80
N SER A 225 -5.17 -0.10 -3.78
CA SER A 225 -4.26 1.05 -3.82
C SER A 225 -2.79 0.61 -3.92
N VAL A 226 -2.39 -0.49 -3.26
CA VAL A 226 -1.05 -1.08 -3.38
C VAL A 226 -0.81 -1.58 -4.80
N ALA A 227 -1.77 -2.30 -5.39
CA ALA A 227 -1.70 -2.73 -6.79
C ALA A 227 -1.59 -1.55 -7.76
N ARG A 228 -2.13 -0.37 -7.40
CA ARG A 228 -2.03 0.89 -8.14
C ARG A 228 -0.74 1.69 -7.81
N GLY A 229 0.14 1.15 -6.99
CA GLY A 229 1.44 1.73 -6.70
C GLY A 229 1.49 2.60 -5.43
N ALA A 230 0.54 2.47 -4.51
CA ALA A 230 0.69 3.03 -3.18
C ALA A 230 1.93 2.43 -2.50
N ARG A 231 2.75 3.30 -1.90
CA ARG A 231 3.99 2.92 -1.20
C ARG A 231 3.84 2.96 0.31
N LEU A 232 2.84 3.66 0.79
CA LEU A 232 2.42 3.71 2.18
C LEU A 232 0.93 3.43 2.24
N ILE A 233 0.53 2.64 3.24
CA ILE A 233 -0.87 2.44 3.61
C ILE A 233 -1.01 2.83 5.07
N GLU A 234 -2.03 3.63 5.37
CA GLU A 234 -2.45 3.92 6.73
C GLU A 234 -3.89 3.42 6.90
N LYS A 235 -4.14 2.67 7.96
CA LYS A 235 -5.45 2.07 8.24
C LYS A 235 -5.73 2.04 9.72
N HIS A 236 -6.92 2.52 10.13
CA HIS A 236 -7.40 2.40 11.50
C HIS A 236 -7.64 0.96 11.89
N PHE A 237 -7.24 0.60 13.10
CA PHE A 237 -7.53 -0.68 13.71
C PHE A 237 -7.82 -0.51 15.21
N THR A 238 -8.46 -1.50 15.80
CA THR A 238 -8.88 -1.50 17.20
C THR A 238 -8.78 -2.90 17.80
N LEU A 239 -8.92 -3.02 19.11
CA LEU A 239 -9.03 -4.32 19.77
C LEU A 239 -10.42 -4.93 19.60
N ASP A 240 -11.47 -4.09 19.54
CA ASP A 240 -12.86 -4.51 19.33
C ASP A 240 -13.65 -3.34 18.75
N THR A 241 -14.31 -3.57 17.63
CA THR A 241 -15.12 -2.56 16.92
C THR A 241 -16.38 -2.16 17.69
N ALA A 242 -16.78 -2.92 18.71
CA ALA A 242 -17.89 -2.62 19.62
C ALA A 242 -17.51 -1.69 20.78
N MET A 243 -16.22 -1.39 20.98
CA MET A 243 -15.78 -0.46 22.04
C MET A 243 -16.38 0.93 21.81
N GLU A 244 -16.59 1.65 22.91
CA GLU A 244 -17.05 3.03 22.88
C GLU A 244 -15.91 3.97 22.47
N GLY A 245 -16.12 4.81 21.47
CA GLY A 245 -15.17 5.80 20.97
C GLY A 245 -15.51 6.24 19.54
N PRO A 246 -14.86 7.30 19.06
CA PRO A 246 -15.21 7.89 17.76
C PRO A 246 -14.81 7.02 16.56
N ASP A 247 -13.71 6.23 16.66
CA ASP A 247 -13.08 5.60 15.49
C ASP A 247 -13.21 4.07 15.46
N HIS A 248 -13.59 3.41 16.58
CA HIS A 248 -13.66 1.94 16.65
C HIS A 248 -14.54 1.31 15.58
N LYS A 249 -15.72 1.90 15.28
CA LYS A 249 -16.67 1.37 14.29
C LYS A 249 -16.20 1.44 12.85
N ALA A 250 -15.24 2.32 12.56
CA ALA A 250 -14.64 2.46 11.24
C ALA A 250 -13.28 1.75 11.13
N SER A 251 -12.84 1.12 12.21
CA SER A 251 -11.55 0.44 12.34
C SER A 251 -11.67 -1.05 12.01
N LEU A 252 -10.56 -1.66 11.60
CA LEU A 252 -10.44 -3.11 11.49
C LEU A 252 -10.25 -3.74 12.89
N ASP A 253 -10.78 -4.93 13.10
CA ASP A 253 -10.42 -5.74 14.24
C ASP A 253 -9.00 -6.36 14.08
N PRO A 254 -8.43 -7.01 15.11
CA PRO A 254 -7.07 -7.55 15.03
C PRO A 254 -6.88 -8.59 13.92
N ALA A 255 -7.89 -9.44 13.67
CA ALA A 255 -7.82 -10.48 12.64
C ALA A 255 -7.90 -9.86 11.24
N GLU A 256 -8.80 -8.91 11.03
CA GLU A 256 -8.95 -8.16 9.79
C GLU A 256 -7.69 -7.34 9.47
N PHE A 257 -7.06 -6.74 10.49
CA PHE A 257 -5.82 -5.98 10.29
C PHE A 257 -4.65 -6.89 9.91
N ALA A 258 -4.50 -8.05 10.54
CA ALA A 258 -3.50 -9.04 10.16
C ALA A 258 -3.74 -9.57 8.73
N GLU A 259 -5.00 -9.80 8.37
CA GLU A 259 -5.37 -10.21 7.01
C GLU A 259 -5.04 -9.12 5.97
N LEU A 260 -5.29 -7.85 6.27
CA LEU A 260 -4.90 -6.73 5.43
C LEU A 260 -3.39 -6.74 5.16
N VAL A 261 -2.57 -6.82 6.21
CA VAL A 261 -1.11 -6.85 6.06
C VAL A 261 -0.67 -8.04 5.21
N ALA A 262 -1.20 -9.23 5.46
CA ALA A 262 -0.90 -10.43 4.68
C ALA A 262 -1.28 -10.26 3.19
N LYS A 263 -2.45 -9.69 2.88
CA LYS A 263 -2.89 -9.41 1.51
C LYS A 263 -2.00 -8.38 0.82
N ILE A 264 -1.55 -7.34 1.53
CA ILE A 264 -0.59 -6.37 0.99
C ILE A 264 0.71 -7.10 0.60
N ARG A 265 1.28 -7.95 1.47
CA ARG A 265 2.50 -8.71 1.16
C ARG A 265 2.31 -9.65 -0.04
N LEU A 266 1.14 -10.27 -0.16
CA LEU A 266 0.79 -11.11 -1.31
C LEU A 266 0.76 -10.30 -2.62
N VAL A 267 0.14 -9.13 -2.61
CA VAL A 267 0.06 -8.25 -3.80
C VAL A 267 1.44 -7.76 -4.20
N GLU A 268 2.28 -7.33 -3.25
CA GLU A 268 3.67 -6.95 -3.51
C GLU A 268 4.46 -8.02 -4.27
N ALA A 269 4.32 -9.28 -3.84
CA ALA A 269 4.95 -10.41 -4.51
C ALA A 269 4.39 -10.65 -5.93
N ALA A 270 3.11 -10.33 -6.15
CA ALA A 270 2.41 -10.55 -7.42
C ALA A 270 2.67 -9.46 -8.48
N ILE A 271 3.05 -8.23 -8.09
CA ILE A 271 3.28 -7.10 -9.01
C ILE A 271 4.39 -7.41 -10.02
N GLY A 272 5.47 -8.06 -9.59
CA GLY A 272 6.58 -8.45 -10.47
C GLY A 272 7.41 -7.27 -11.01
N ASP A 273 8.00 -7.45 -12.21
CA ASP A 273 8.91 -6.50 -12.86
C ASP A 273 8.36 -5.92 -14.20
N GLY A 274 7.12 -6.27 -14.57
CA GLY A 274 6.47 -5.82 -15.80
C GLY A 274 6.96 -6.50 -17.08
N VAL A 275 7.97 -7.37 -17.03
CA VAL A 275 8.47 -8.07 -18.22
C VAL A 275 7.65 -9.34 -18.46
N LYS A 276 6.91 -9.41 -19.58
CA LYS A 276 6.16 -10.61 -19.94
C LYS A 276 7.10 -11.69 -20.51
N ARG A 277 7.33 -12.72 -19.71
CA ARG A 277 8.05 -13.92 -20.09
C ARG A 277 7.39 -15.16 -19.45
N PRO A 278 7.65 -16.37 -19.99
CA PRO A 278 7.24 -17.57 -19.30
C PRO A 278 7.87 -17.65 -17.90
N GLN A 279 7.06 -17.94 -16.92
CA GLN A 279 7.55 -18.17 -15.56
C GLN A 279 8.18 -19.57 -15.46
N PRO A 280 9.10 -19.83 -14.52
CA PRO A 280 9.73 -21.13 -14.35
C PRO A 280 8.73 -22.29 -14.24
N SER A 281 7.60 -22.06 -13.57
CA SER A 281 6.51 -23.05 -13.42
C SER A 281 5.77 -23.36 -14.72
N GLU A 282 5.83 -22.48 -15.73
CA GLU A 282 5.15 -22.67 -17.02
C GLU A 282 6.01 -23.49 -18.03
N ILE A 283 7.33 -23.60 -17.79
CA ILE A 283 8.25 -24.27 -18.75
C ILE A 283 7.84 -25.70 -19.02
N PRO A 284 7.60 -26.57 -18.02
CA PRO A 284 7.15 -27.95 -18.27
C PRO A 284 5.79 -28.00 -18.97
N THR A 285 4.89 -27.10 -18.63
CA THR A 285 3.59 -27.01 -19.30
C THR A 285 3.74 -26.60 -20.77
N ALA A 286 4.68 -25.69 -21.07
CA ALA A 286 4.92 -25.27 -22.45
C ALA A 286 5.42 -26.44 -23.33
N GLU A 287 6.24 -27.34 -22.81
CA GLU A 287 6.74 -28.51 -23.53
C GLU A 287 5.59 -29.45 -23.95
N VAL A 288 4.63 -29.70 -23.08
CA VAL A 288 3.51 -30.62 -23.36
C VAL A 288 2.31 -29.94 -24.04
N ALA A 289 2.06 -28.66 -23.77
CA ALA A 289 0.87 -27.95 -24.23
C ALA A 289 1.05 -27.19 -25.55
N ARG A 290 2.25 -26.73 -25.87
CA ARG A 290 2.54 -26.10 -27.16
C ARG A 290 2.46 -27.12 -28.29
N ARG A 291 2.31 -26.62 -29.52
CA ARG A 291 2.25 -27.46 -30.72
C ARG A 291 3.56 -27.41 -31.49
N SER A 292 3.85 -28.48 -32.19
CA SER A 292 4.92 -28.59 -33.18
C SER A 292 4.36 -28.94 -34.55
N VAL A 293 5.16 -28.77 -35.58
CA VAL A 293 4.89 -29.27 -36.93
C VAL A 293 5.02 -30.79 -36.92
N VAL A 294 3.99 -31.50 -37.37
CA VAL A 294 3.85 -32.95 -37.39
C VAL A 294 3.49 -33.38 -38.81
N ALA A 295 4.01 -34.52 -39.27
CA ALA A 295 3.55 -35.12 -40.54
C ALA A 295 2.10 -35.61 -40.39
N ALA A 296 1.21 -35.11 -41.22
CA ALA A 296 -0.20 -35.53 -41.26
C ALA A 296 -0.35 -36.91 -41.93
N THR A 297 0.52 -37.21 -42.88
CA THR A 297 0.60 -38.45 -43.66
C THR A 297 2.02 -38.92 -43.78
N ASP A 298 2.29 -40.14 -44.25
CA ASP A 298 3.62 -40.62 -44.59
C ASP A 298 4.20 -39.76 -45.73
N ILE A 299 5.45 -39.28 -45.58
CA ILE A 299 6.17 -38.51 -46.60
C ILE A 299 7.43 -39.32 -46.97
N LYS A 300 7.59 -39.63 -48.25
CA LYS A 300 8.74 -40.42 -48.72
C LYS A 300 10.00 -39.59 -48.96
N ALA A 301 11.17 -40.21 -48.81
CA ALA A 301 12.43 -39.60 -49.14
C ALA A 301 12.42 -39.06 -50.58
N GLY A 302 12.85 -37.80 -50.77
CA GLY A 302 12.82 -37.07 -52.03
C GLY A 302 11.49 -36.43 -52.41
N GLU A 303 10.41 -36.71 -51.68
CA GLU A 303 9.08 -36.12 -51.93
C GLU A 303 9.10 -34.63 -51.51
N THR A 304 8.38 -33.80 -52.28
CA THR A 304 8.20 -32.36 -51.93
C THR A 304 7.10 -32.22 -50.88
N ILE A 305 7.43 -31.65 -49.75
CA ILE A 305 6.48 -31.44 -48.66
C ILE A 305 5.54 -30.30 -48.99
N THR A 306 4.24 -30.55 -48.90
CA THR A 306 3.16 -29.59 -49.12
C THR A 306 2.45 -29.25 -47.82
N ASP A 307 1.55 -28.25 -47.83
CA ASP A 307 0.72 -27.92 -46.67
C ASP A 307 -0.14 -29.08 -46.21
N GLU A 308 -0.63 -29.94 -47.14
CA GLU A 308 -1.46 -31.09 -46.82
C GLU A 308 -0.69 -32.19 -46.07
N HIS A 309 0.63 -32.21 -46.19
CA HIS A 309 1.49 -33.11 -45.45
C HIS A 309 1.74 -32.71 -44.00
N LEU A 310 1.30 -31.54 -43.59
CA LEU A 310 1.62 -30.98 -42.28
C LEU A 310 0.36 -30.73 -41.44
N ILE A 311 0.50 -31.01 -40.15
CA ILE A 311 -0.51 -30.69 -39.12
C ILE A 311 0.19 -30.20 -37.88
N MET A 312 -0.51 -29.36 -37.08
CA MET A 312 0.04 -28.81 -35.83
C MET A 312 -0.53 -29.59 -34.65
N LYS A 313 0.30 -30.42 -34.03
CA LYS A 313 -0.09 -31.22 -32.85
C LYS A 313 0.85 -30.96 -31.66
N ARG A 314 0.42 -31.33 -30.46
CA ARG A 314 1.27 -31.44 -29.27
C ARG A 314 2.15 -32.70 -29.43
N PRO A 315 3.34 -32.70 -28.79
CA PRO A 315 3.94 -31.77 -27.83
C PRO A 315 4.67 -30.58 -28.48
N GLY A 316 5.12 -29.62 -27.66
CA GLY A 316 5.89 -28.44 -28.07
C GLY A 316 7.40 -28.64 -28.18
N THR A 317 7.87 -29.90 -28.29
CA THR A 317 9.28 -30.27 -28.29
C THR A 317 9.91 -30.29 -29.67
N GLY A 318 9.14 -30.14 -30.73
CA GLY A 318 9.60 -30.12 -32.11
C GLY A 318 9.64 -28.73 -32.72
N LEU A 319 9.65 -28.67 -34.09
CA LEU A 319 9.64 -27.42 -34.83
C LEU A 319 8.36 -26.63 -34.56
N MET A 320 8.52 -25.39 -34.09
CA MET A 320 7.35 -24.55 -33.77
C MET A 320 6.49 -24.29 -35.02
N PRO A 321 5.16 -24.19 -34.89
CA PRO A 321 4.22 -23.93 -36.00
C PRO A 321 4.58 -22.72 -36.87
N LYS A 322 5.15 -21.65 -36.30
CA LYS A 322 5.57 -20.46 -37.04
C LYS A 322 6.62 -20.74 -38.12
N TYR A 323 7.33 -21.87 -38.02
CA TYR A 323 8.37 -22.28 -38.97
C TYR A 323 7.83 -23.27 -40.02
N ALA A 324 6.55 -23.62 -40.02
CA ALA A 324 5.98 -24.54 -41.01
C ALA A 324 6.26 -24.09 -42.46
N ARG A 325 6.23 -22.77 -42.71
CA ARG A 325 6.54 -22.18 -44.03
C ARG A 325 7.98 -22.46 -44.51
N LEU A 326 8.90 -22.80 -43.63
CA LEU A 326 10.27 -23.18 -43.97
C LEU A 326 10.37 -24.67 -44.41
N VAL A 327 9.34 -25.46 -44.08
CA VAL A 327 9.23 -26.89 -44.40
C VAL A 327 8.52 -27.09 -45.74
N VAL A 328 7.44 -26.33 -45.99
CA VAL A 328 6.68 -26.42 -47.25
C VAL A 328 7.56 -26.05 -48.43
N GLY A 329 7.51 -26.87 -49.51
CA GLY A 329 8.31 -26.71 -50.73
C GLY A 329 9.71 -27.33 -50.63
N ARG A 330 10.16 -27.79 -49.45
CA ARG A 330 11.41 -28.56 -49.29
C ARG A 330 11.20 -30.04 -49.68
N ARG A 331 12.26 -30.74 -50.01
CA ARG A 331 12.25 -32.18 -50.20
C ARG A 331 12.57 -32.90 -48.89
N ALA A 332 11.86 -33.98 -48.63
CA ALA A 332 12.19 -34.85 -47.50
C ALA A 332 13.54 -35.53 -47.75
N ALA A 333 14.48 -35.41 -46.80
CA ALA A 333 15.79 -36.07 -46.87
C ALA A 333 15.70 -37.58 -46.52
N ARG A 334 14.64 -37.97 -45.83
CA ARG A 334 14.36 -39.36 -45.42
C ARG A 334 12.83 -39.58 -45.37
N ASP A 335 12.43 -40.84 -45.23
CA ASP A 335 11.04 -41.17 -44.95
C ASP A 335 10.62 -40.57 -43.60
N ILE A 336 9.46 -39.86 -43.58
CA ILE A 336 8.85 -39.24 -42.39
C ILE A 336 7.50 -39.92 -42.19
N PRO A 337 7.34 -40.79 -41.17
CA PRO A 337 6.06 -41.43 -40.90
C PRO A 337 4.96 -40.46 -40.48
N ALA A 338 3.72 -40.75 -40.79
CA ALA A 338 2.57 -40.02 -40.26
C ALA A 338 2.61 -39.95 -38.71
N ASP A 339 2.08 -38.86 -38.14
CA ASP A 339 2.01 -38.62 -36.70
C ASP A 339 3.35 -38.48 -36.00
N THR A 340 4.41 -38.12 -36.74
CA THR A 340 5.75 -37.86 -36.19
C THR A 340 6.12 -36.38 -36.30
N LEU A 341 6.92 -35.89 -35.35
CA LEU A 341 7.44 -34.52 -35.36
C LEU A 341 8.37 -34.31 -36.56
N VAL A 342 8.14 -33.26 -37.32
CA VAL A 342 9.04 -32.85 -38.40
C VAL A 342 10.19 -32.05 -37.83
N ALA A 343 11.42 -32.41 -38.12
CA ALA A 343 12.65 -31.71 -37.72
C ALA A 343 13.35 -31.07 -38.93
N LEU A 344 14.20 -30.09 -38.70
CA LEU A 344 15.00 -29.48 -39.78
C LEU A 344 15.98 -30.48 -40.44
N THR A 345 16.40 -31.48 -39.70
CA THR A 345 17.23 -32.60 -40.21
C THR A 345 16.51 -33.54 -41.17
N ASP A 346 15.16 -33.44 -41.24
CA ASP A 346 14.36 -34.24 -42.18
C ASP A 346 14.27 -33.57 -43.55
N LEU A 347 14.80 -32.36 -43.71
CA LEU A 347 14.73 -31.56 -44.91
C LEU A 347 16.02 -31.62 -45.73
N GLY A 348 15.86 -31.79 -47.03
CA GLY A 348 16.92 -31.74 -48.02
C GLY A 348 17.17 -30.32 -48.58
#